data_ba1ea89c6727a38d1bfc9b7cb44beb0d
#
_entry.id   ba1ea89c6727a38d1bfc9b7cb44beb0d
#
_cell.length_a   1.000
_cell.length_b   1.000
_cell.length_c   1.000
_cell.angle_alpha   90.00
_cell.angle_beta   90.00
_cell.angle_gamma   90.00
#
_symmetry.space_group_name_H-M   'P 1'
#
loop_
_entity.id
_entity.type
_entity.pdbx_description
1 polymer ?
#
loop_
_entity_poly.entity_id
_entity_poly.type
_entity_poly.pdbx_seq_one_letter_code
_entity_poly.pdbx_strand_id
1 'polypeptide(L)'
;MPEFGIVMEPSAGYTARLAAEIEAMGFDALLCPDTQCLAGDPYGQLNLAAAATRRIGLSTGVTNPVTRDSSVTASALATLQLESGGRARFTIGRGDSSAAHIGKRNAKTAELRLYVEQVRDYLAGREVDRDGTASRLRWLVPGALPHVPIDIACTGPATIRLAVDLADRVSFAVGAAPERIRWALGVARERLAETGRDRASLRIGAFVNLVCDASEQR
;
A
#
# COMPACT_ATOMS: atom_id res chain seq x y z
N MET A 1 13.52 15.00 -0.16
CA MET A 1 14.14 14.28 -1.28
C MET A 1 13.13 13.30 -1.86
N PRO A 2 13.18 12.90 -3.13
CA PRO A 2 12.37 11.81 -3.66
C PRO A 2 12.71 10.51 -2.94
N GLU A 3 11.70 9.65 -2.73
CA GLU A 3 11.88 8.30 -2.19
C GLU A 3 11.78 7.29 -3.33
N PHE A 4 12.64 6.28 -3.33
CA PHE A 4 12.67 5.20 -4.30
C PHE A 4 12.33 3.87 -3.60
N GLY A 5 11.26 3.23 -4.07
CA GLY A 5 10.87 1.89 -3.62
C GLY A 5 11.00 0.88 -4.74
N ILE A 6 11.15 -0.38 -4.37
CA ILE A 6 11.15 -1.51 -5.30
C ILE A 6 9.97 -2.42 -5.01
N VAL A 7 9.28 -2.86 -6.06
CA VAL A 7 8.26 -3.90 -5.98
C VAL A 7 8.93 -5.24 -6.23
N MET A 8 8.77 -6.17 -5.29
CA MET A 8 9.37 -7.50 -5.36
C MET A 8 8.33 -8.55 -4.99
N GLU A 9 8.19 -9.58 -5.79
CA GLU A 9 7.33 -10.72 -5.45
C GLU A 9 7.82 -11.42 -4.17
N PRO A 10 6.95 -11.56 -3.17
CA PRO A 10 7.31 -12.25 -1.94
C PRO A 10 7.52 -13.74 -2.19
N SER A 11 8.71 -14.24 -1.87
CA SER A 11 9.13 -15.63 -2.12
C SER A 11 9.67 -16.26 -0.86
N ALA A 12 9.11 -17.39 -0.46
CA ALA A 12 9.55 -18.13 0.72
C ALA A 12 11.03 -18.52 0.63
N GLY A 13 11.76 -18.26 1.70
CA GLY A 13 13.21 -18.55 1.78
C GLY A 13 14.11 -17.46 1.14
N TYR A 14 13.57 -16.50 0.40
CA TYR A 14 14.37 -15.50 -0.32
C TYR A 14 14.08 -14.05 0.12
N THR A 15 12.85 -13.74 0.47
CA THR A 15 12.43 -12.34 0.72
C THR A 15 13.29 -11.63 1.76
N ALA A 16 13.60 -12.27 2.88
CA ALA A 16 14.40 -11.66 3.95
C ALA A 16 15.81 -11.28 3.46
N ARG A 17 16.47 -12.15 2.72
CA ARG A 17 17.81 -11.91 2.15
C ARG A 17 17.78 -10.78 1.13
N LEU A 18 16.83 -10.86 0.19
CA LEU A 18 16.68 -9.83 -0.86
C LEU A 18 16.33 -8.47 -0.26
N ALA A 19 15.49 -8.42 0.79
CA ALA A 19 15.17 -7.18 1.49
C ALA A 19 16.42 -6.51 2.09
N ALA A 20 17.33 -7.29 2.67
CA ALA A 20 18.59 -6.77 3.19
C ALA A 20 19.52 -6.26 2.07
N GLU A 21 19.58 -6.95 0.94
CA GLU A 21 20.33 -6.52 -0.24
C GLU A 21 19.75 -5.21 -0.82
N ILE A 22 18.43 -5.10 -0.95
CA ILE A 22 17.72 -3.90 -1.42
C ILE A 22 17.97 -2.70 -0.47
N GLU A 23 17.92 -2.95 0.84
CA GLU A 23 18.27 -1.91 1.83
C GLU A 23 19.73 -1.46 1.69
N ALA A 24 20.66 -2.38 1.46
CA ALA A 24 22.08 -2.07 1.26
C ALA A 24 22.33 -1.27 -0.03
N MET A 25 21.51 -1.46 -1.07
CA MET A 25 21.54 -0.66 -2.30
C MET A 25 21.00 0.77 -2.11
N GLY A 26 20.40 1.09 -0.96
CA GLY A 26 19.93 2.44 -0.63
C GLY A 26 18.48 2.72 -1.00
N PHE A 27 17.66 1.71 -1.31
CA PHE A 27 16.23 1.92 -1.52
C PHE A 27 15.53 2.30 -0.20
N ASP A 28 14.48 3.14 -0.33
CA ASP A 28 13.71 3.66 0.80
C ASP A 28 12.52 2.78 1.16
N ALA A 29 12.04 1.94 0.24
CA ALA A 29 10.90 1.06 0.48
C ALA A 29 10.98 -0.25 -0.32
N LEU A 30 10.54 -1.34 0.32
CA LEU A 30 10.22 -2.61 -0.29
C LEU A 30 8.71 -2.79 -0.30
N LEU A 31 8.15 -3.11 -1.47
CA LEU A 31 6.73 -3.36 -1.65
C LEU A 31 6.51 -4.79 -2.13
N CYS A 32 5.66 -5.55 -1.42
CA CYS A 32 5.32 -6.93 -1.77
C CYS A 32 3.88 -7.03 -2.26
N PRO A 33 3.62 -7.50 -3.50
CA PRO A 33 2.26 -7.67 -4.02
C PRO A 33 1.48 -8.74 -3.25
N ASP A 34 0.19 -8.45 -3.02
CA ASP A 34 -0.77 -9.37 -2.40
C ASP A 34 -1.64 -10.02 -3.49
N THR A 35 -1.04 -10.95 -4.21
CA THR A 35 -1.68 -11.68 -5.32
C THR A 35 -1.47 -13.18 -5.10
N GLN A 36 -2.35 -13.76 -4.33
CA GLN A 36 -2.26 -15.10 -3.74
C GLN A 36 -2.05 -16.25 -4.73
N CYS A 37 -2.42 -16.09 -6.00
CA CYS A 37 -2.21 -17.10 -7.04
C CYS A 37 -0.90 -16.91 -7.83
N LEU A 38 -0.17 -15.81 -7.63
CA LEU A 38 1.05 -15.47 -8.36
C LEU A 38 2.27 -15.37 -7.45
N ALA A 39 2.08 -15.07 -6.17
CA ALA A 39 3.17 -14.83 -5.23
C ALA A 39 2.82 -15.42 -3.85
N GLY A 40 3.81 -15.55 -2.98
CA GLY A 40 3.63 -15.96 -1.59
C GLY A 40 2.87 -14.94 -0.75
N ASP A 41 2.52 -15.29 0.50
CA ASP A 41 1.84 -14.36 1.40
C ASP A 41 2.73 -13.15 1.74
N PRO A 42 2.32 -11.91 1.39
CA PRO A 42 3.17 -10.74 1.58
C PRO A 42 3.39 -10.40 3.05
N TYR A 43 2.41 -10.60 3.92
CA TYR A 43 2.52 -10.18 5.33
C TYR A 43 3.50 -11.04 6.11
N GLY A 44 3.47 -12.36 5.91
CA GLY A 44 4.46 -13.27 6.48
C GLY A 44 5.88 -12.93 6.00
N GLN A 45 6.02 -12.68 4.69
CA GLN A 45 7.31 -12.33 4.09
C GLN A 45 7.81 -10.94 4.51
N LEU A 46 6.93 -9.95 4.64
CA LEU A 46 7.29 -8.62 5.15
C LEU A 46 7.74 -8.65 6.61
N ASN A 47 7.17 -9.53 7.46
CA ASN A 47 7.67 -9.71 8.83
C ASN A 47 9.07 -10.33 8.85
N LEU A 48 9.37 -11.28 7.97
CA LEU A 48 10.74 -11.82 7.80
C LEU A 48 11.71 -10.74 7.30
N ALA A 49 11.27 -9.89 6.36
CA ALA A 49 12.03 -8.74 5.90
C ALA A 49 12.26 -7.71 7.02
N ALA A 50 11.27 -7.49 7.91
CA ALA A 50 11.41 -6.59 9.06
C ALA A 50 12.53 -7.04 10.00
N ALA A 51 12.65 -8.34 10.26
CA ALA A 51 13.72 -8.91 11.07
C ALA A 51 15.11 -8.78 10.42
N ALA A 52 15.18 -8.82 9.08
CA ALA A 52 16.42 -8.79 8.31
C ALA A 52 16.93 -7.37 7.97
N THR A 53 16.11 -6.33 8.19
CA THR A 53 16.39 -4.94 7.80
C THR A 53 16.26 -3.97 8.97
N ARG A 54 16.75 -2.72 8.84
CA ARG A 54 16.72 -1.72 9.91
C ARG A 54 16.11 -0.37 9.53
N ARG A 55 16.09 -0.03 8.24
CA ARG A 55 15.74 1.32 7.75
C ARG A 55 14.64 1.31 6.69
N ILE A 56 14.66 0.34 5.80
CA ILE A 56 13.74 0.29 4.65
C ILE A 56 12.29 0.21 5.10
N GLY A 57 11.42 1.02 4.51
CA GLY A 57 9.98 0.94 4.70
C GLY A 57 9.43 -0.36 4.08
N LEU A 58 8.48 -0.98 4.74
CA LEU A 58 7.93 -2.29 4.37
C LEU A 58 6.45 -2.14 4.05
N SER A 59 6.05 -2.47 2.83
CA SER A 59 4.71 -2.21 2.34
C SER A 59 4.13 -3.39 1.55
N THR A 60 2.81 -3.51 1.58
CA THR A 60 2.12 -4.23 0.51
C THR A 60 2.27 -3.45 -0.82
N GLY A 61 2.29 -4.14 -1.95
CA GLY A 61 2.51 -3.45 -3.22
C GLY A 61 1.77 -4.04 -4.43
N VAL A 62 0.43 -4.12 -4.38
CA VAL A 62 -0.58 -3.59 -3.46
C VAL A 62 -1.45 -4.71 -2.90
N THR A 63 -2.04 -4.50 -1.71
CA THR A 63 -3.15 -5.33 -1.25
C THR A 63 -4.49 -4.80 -1.77
N ASN A 64 -5.60 -5.45 -1.40
CA ASN A 64 -6.91 -5.12 -1.96
C ASN A 64 -8.07 -5.54 -1.02
N PRO A 65 -9.28 -4.96 -1.19
CA PRO A 65 -10.45 -5.29 -0.36
C PRO A 65 -11.11 -6.63 -0.68
N VAL A 66 -10.74 -7.31 -1.78
CA VAL A 66 -11.48 -8.48 -2.29
C VAL A 66 -11.02 -9.79 -1.66
N THR A 67 -9.72 -9.89 -1.36
CA THR A 67 -9.08 -11.13 -0.92
C THR A 67 -8.85 -11.20 0.58
N ARG A 68 -8.95 -10.07 1.30
CA ARG A 68 -8.76 -10.00 2.75
C ARG A 68 -9.84 -9.15 3.41
N ASP A 69 -10.28 -9.57 4.59
CA ASP A 69 -11.10 -8.72 5.46
C ASP A 69 -10.28 -7.56 6.03
N SER A 70 -10.93 -6.41 6.26
CA SER A 70 -10.27 -5.20 6.78
C SER A 70 -9.64 -5.41 8.16
N SER A 71 -10.28 -6.22 9.02
CA SER A 71 -9.75 -6.56 10.35
C SER A 71 -8.50 -7.43 10.27
N VAL A 72 -8.47 -8.38 9.33
CA VAL A 72 -7.31 -9.26 9.09
C VAL A 72 -6.13 -8.43 8.57
N THR A 73 -6.39 -7.54 7.62
CA THR A 73 -5.35 -6.62 7.10
C THR A 73 -4.84 -5.68 8.19
N ALA A 74 -5.72 -5.09 8.98
CA ALA A 74 -5.31 -4.20 10.05
C ALA A 74 -4.48 -4.93 11.13
N SER A 75 -4.86 -6.15 11.50
CA SER A 75 -4.09 -6.96 12.44
C SER A 75 -2.70 -7.29 11.91
N ALA A 76 -2.59 -7.68 10.63
CA ALA A 76 -1.31 -7.96 10.00
C ALA A 76 -0.41 -6.73 9.89
N LEU A 77 -0.98 -5.56 9.52
CA LEU A 77 -0.25 -4.29 9.47
C LEU A 77 0.22 -3.82 10.84
N ALA A 78 -0.63 -3.96 11.87
CA ALA A 78 -0.26 -3.61 13.23
C ALA A 78 0.89 -4.49 13.74
N THR A 79 0.85 -5.80 13.46
CA THR A 79 1.95 -6.72 13.76
C THR A 79 3.23 -6.26 13.05
N LEU A 80 3.17 -6.03 11.73
CA LEU A 80 4.33 -5.55 10.95
C LEU A 80 4.87 -4.21 11.48
N GLN A 81 3.99 -3.29 11.90
CA GLN A 81 4.39 -2.00 12.44
C GLN A 81 5.19 -2.15 13.73
N LEU A 82 4.76 -3.04 14.62
CA LEU A 82 5.46 -3.33 15.87
C LEU A 82 6.78 -4.07 15.61
N GLU A 83 6.76 -5.14 14.84
CA GLU A 83 7.95 -5.94 14.52
C GLU A 83 9.02 -5.15 13.74
N SER A 84 8.61 -4.23 12.89
CA SER A 84 9.52 -3.40 12.11
C SER A 84 10.03 -2.15 12.87
N GLY A 85 9.50 -1.87 14.07
CA GLY A 85 9.83 -0.63 14.79
C GLY A 85 9.30 0.63 14.07
N GLY A 86 8.09 0.58 13.52
CA GLY A 86 7.45 1.76 12.92
C GLY A 86 7.67 1.94 11.41
N ARG A 87 8.13 0.91 10.68
CA ARG A 87 8.45 1.00 9.25
C ARG A 87 7.37 0.47 8.31
N ALA A 88 6.25 -0.04 8.84
CA ALA A 88 5.15 -0.53 8.01
C ALA A 88 4.49 0.61 7.23
N ARG A 89 4.05 0.29 6.01
CA ARG A 89 3.23 1.14 5.14
C ARG A 89 2.08 0.31 4.59
N PHE A 90 0.93 0.94 4.40
CA PHE A 90 -0.26 0.29 3.86
C PHE A 90 -0.52 0.79 2.45
N THR A 91 -0.06 0.06 1.42
CA THR A 91 -0.35 0.40 0.04
C THR A 91 -1.44 -0.52 -0.51
N ILE A 92 -2.55 0.07 -0.97
CA ILE A 92 -3.76 -0.62 -1.38
C ILE A 92 -4.25 -0.17 -2.76
N GLY A 93 -4.84 -1.09 -3.51
CA GLY A 93 -5.55 -0.86 -4.76
C GLY A 93 -6.90 -1.55 -4.78
N ARG A 94 -7.55 -1.57 -5.96
CA ARG A 94 -8.86 -2.18 -6.12
C ARG A 94 -8.83 -3.71 -6.26
N GLY A 95 -7.66 -4.29 -6.51
CA GLY A 95 -7.46 -5.73 -6.59
C GLY A 95 -7.72 -6.32 -7.98
N ASP A 96 -7.17 -5.71 -9.03
CA ASP A 96 -7.41 -6.17 -10.40
C ASP A 96 -6.88 -7.61 -10.63
N SER A 97 -5.57 -7.85 -10.47
CA SER A 97 -4.97 -9.17 -10.69
C SER A 97 -5.43 -10.21 -9.66
N SER A 98 -5.35 -9.88 -8.37
CA SER A 98 -5.71 -10.80 -7.29
C SER A 98 -7.15 -11.25 -7.32
N ALA A 99 -8.10 -10.38 -7.69
CA ALA A 99 -9.50 -10.74 -7.86
C ALA A 99 -9.73 -11.59 -9.12
N ALA A 100 -9.09 -11.22 -10.24
CA ALA A 100 -9.25 -11.94 -11.51
C ALA A 100 -8.83 -13.42 -11.41
N HIS A 101 -7.73 -13.71 -10.72
CA HIS A 101 -7.23 -15.08 -10.53
C HIS A 101 -8.14 -15.99 -9.67
N ILE A 102 -9.14 -15.43 -8.99
CA ILE A 102 -10.13 -16.18 -8.22
C ILE A 102 -11.56 -15.98 -8.76
N GLY A 103 -11.69 -15.52 -10.02
CA GLY A 103 -12.98 -15.34 -10.68
C GLY A 103 -13.87 -14.26 -10.08
N LYS A 104 -13.27 -13.28 -9.38
CA LYS A 104 -14.00 -12.14 -8.80
C LYS A 104 -13.70 -10.85 -9.57
N ARG A 105 -14.61 -9.88 -9.44
CA ARG A 105 -14.37 -8.51 -9.90
C ARG A 105 -13.49 -7.74 -8.89
N ASN A 106 -12.81 -6.74 -9.36
CA ASN A 106 -12.14 -5.78 -8.49
C ASN A 106 -13.17 -4.95 -7.68
N ALA A 107 -12.73 -4.39 -6.56
CA ALA A 107 -13.55 -3.58 -5.69
C ALA A 107 -14.03 -2.30 -6.40
N LYS A 108 -15.26 -1.87 -6.14
CA LYS A 108 -15.74 -0.52 -6.49
C LYS A 108 -15.03 0.51 -5.64
N THR A 109 -15.00 1.76 -6.11
CA THR A 109 -14.35 2.87 -5.35
C THR A 109 -14.97 3.06 -3.97
N ALA A 110 -16.30 2.88 -3.84
CA ALA A 110 -16.98 2.96 -2.54
C ALA A 110 -16.57 1.82 -1.58
N GLU A 111 -16.39 0.60 -2.11
CA GLU A 111 -15.92 -0.55 -1.32
C GLU A 111 -14.47 -0.35 -0.86
N LEU A 112 -13.62 0.22 -1.73
CA LEU A 112 -12.26 0.61 -1.37
C LEU A 112 -12.24 1.71 -0.29
N ARG A 113 -13.14 2.72 -0.39
CA ARG A 113 -13.29 3.76 0.62
C ARG A 113 -13.58 3.16 1.99
N LEU A 114 -14.65 2.40 2.07
CA LEU A 114 -15.09 1.77 3.32
C LEU A 114 -13.98 0.90 3.93
N TYR A 115 -13.31 0.12 3.09
CA TYR A 115 -12.22 -0.75 3.54
C TYR A 115 -11.05 0.05 4.15
N VAL A 116 -10.62 1.11 3.49
CA VAL A 116 -9.53 1.98 3.98
C VAL A 116 -9.92 2.66 5.29
N GLU A 117 -11.16 3.15 5.39
CA GLU A 117 -11.68 3.76 6.61
C GLU A 117 -11.70 2.76 7.77
N GLN A 118 -12.20 1.54 7.54
CA GLN A 118 -12.18 0.47 8.54
C GLN A 118 -10.76 0.08 8.99
N VAL A 119 -9.82 -0.10 8.05
CA VAL A 119 -8.42 -0.40 8.39
C VAL A 119 -7.81 0.71 9.24
N ARG A 120 -8.06 1.97 8.87
CA ARG A 120 -7.60 3.12 9.64
C ARG A 120 -8.15 3.12 11.07
N ASP A 121 -9.44 2.82 11.23
CA ASP A 121 -10.10 2.79 12.52
C ASP A 121 -9.57 1.66 13.40
N TYR A 122 -9.39 0.47 12.85
CA TYR A 122 -8.76 -0.64 13.54
C TYR A 122 -7.34 -0.32 14.01
N LEU A 123 -6.50 0.28 13.14
CA LEU A 123 -5.12 0.65 13.47
C LEU A 123 -5.06 1.76 14.53
N ALA A 124 -6.07 2.62 14.58
CA ALA A 124 -6.20 3.64 15.62
C ALA A 124 -6.78 3.11 16.94
N GLY A 125 -7.11 1.81 17.02
CA GLY A 125 -7.72 1.19 18.18
C GLY A 125 -9.20 1.57 18.38
N ARG A 126 -9.85 2.14 17.35
CA ARG A 126 -11.27 2.48 17.38
C ARG A 126 -12.16 1.27 17.10
N GLU A 127 -13.39 1.36 17.53
CA GLU A 127 -14.42 0.39 17.18
C GLU A 127 -14.91 0.64 15.74
N VAL A 128 -15.10 -0.44 15.00
CA VAL A 128 -15.64 -0.49 13.65
C VAL A 128 -16.96 -1.25 13.72
N ASP A 129 -18.03 -0.62 13.24
CA ASP A 129 -19.32 -1.31 13.08
C ASP A 129 -19.24 -2.32 11.91
N ARG A 130 -19.55 -3.56 12.20
CA ARG A 130 -19.62 -4.67 11.25
C ARG A 130 -21.03 -5.24 11.26
N ASP A 131 -21.93 -4.57 10.53
CA ASP A 131 -23.34 -4.94 10.44
C ASP A 131 -24.00 -5.11 11.83
N GLY A 132 -23.83 -4.11 12.69
CA GLY A 132 -24.37 -4.09 14.06
C GLY A 132 -23.48 -4.76 15.10
N THR A 133 -22.32 -5.28 14.71
CA THR A 133 -21.33 -5.85 15.63
C THR A 133 -20.15 -4.90 15.83
N ALA A 134 -19.94 -4.43 17.05
CA ALA A 134 -18.77 -3.62 17.42
C ALA A 134 -17.50 -4.48 17.40
N SER A 135 -16.57 -4.14 16.53
CA SER A 135 -15.31 -4.87 16.30
C SER A 135 -14.11 -3.98 16.49
N ARG A 136 -13.07 -4.47 17.15
CA ARG A 136 -11.78 -3.76 17.28
C ARG A 136 -10.63 -4.74 17.48
N LEU A 137 -9.40 -4.30 17.27
CA LEU A 137 -8.20 -5.08 17.62
C LEU A 137 -7.95 -4.99 19.12
N ARG A 138 -8.54 -5.92 19.90
CA ARG A 138 -8.52 -5.90 21.37
C ARG A 138 -7.12 -6.11 21.97
N TRP A 139 -6.19 -6.65 21.22
CA TRP A 139 -4.80 -6.85 21.62
C TRP A 139 -3.92 -5.58 21.47
N LEU A 140 -4.42 -4.55 20.78
CA LEU A 140 -3.76 -3.26 20.70
C LEU A 140 -4.23 -2.34 21.83
N VAL A 141 -3.27 -1.67 22.45
CA VAL A 141 -3.56 -0.53 23.33
C VAL A 141 -3.88 0.67 22.45
N PRO A 142 -5.06 1.30 22.59
CA PRO A 142 -5.41 2.48 21.81
C PRO A 142 -4.33 3.56 21.90
N GLY A 143 -3.92 4.10 20.75
CA GLY A 143 -2.89 5.16 20.68
C GLY A 143 -1.45 4.70 20.87
N ALA A 144 -1.17 3.42 21.16
CA ALA A 144 0.19 2.92 21.32
C ALA A 144 0.88 2.56 19.98
N LEU A 145 0.08 2.29 18.93
CA LEU A 145 0.63 1.96 17.61
C LEU A 145 1.08 3.25 16.89
N PRO A 146 2.33 3.35 16.44
CA PRO A 146 2.76 4.43 15.58
C PRO A 146 1.91 4.49 14.30
N HIS A 147 1.71 5.69 13.74
CA HIS A 147 0.93 5.86 12.52
C HIS A 147 1.46 4.97 11.39
N VAL A 148 0.55 4.22 10.76
CA VAL A 148 0.84 3.43 9.54
C VAL A 148 0.39 4.27 8.34
N PRO A 149 1.31 4.82 7.54
CA PRO A 149 0.94 5.65 6.39
C PRO A 149 0.14 4.85 5.35
N ILE A 150 -0.93 5.46 4.86
CA ILE A 150 -1.83 4.88 3.85
C ILE A 150 -1.45 5.42 2.48
N ASP A 151 -1.19 4.52 1.54
CA ASP A 151 -0.93 4.82 0.13
C ASP A 151 -1.99 4.14 -0.75
N ILE A 152 -2.65 4.89 -1.63
CA ILE A 152 -3.63 4.32 -2.55
C ILE A 152 -3.07 4.35 -3.97
N ALA A 153 -2.95 3.17 -4.58
CA ALA A 153 -2.55 3.01 -5.97
C ALA A 153 -3.74 3.31 -6.90
N CYS A 154 -3.51 4.21 -7.86
CA CYS A 154 -4.55 4.83 -8.67
C CYS A 154 -4.29 4.67 -10.15
N THR A 155 -5.31 4.17 -10.90
CA THR A 155 -5.30 4.04 -12.36
C THR A 155 -6.26 4.99 -13.06
N GLY A 156 -7.22 5.58 -12.33
CA GLY A 156 -8.27 6.42 -12.89
C GLY A 156 -8.71 7.57 -11.98
N PRO A 157 -9.50 8.53 -12.50
CA PRO A 157 -9.82 9.77 -11.80
C PRO A 157 -10.59 9.54 -10.49
N ALA A 158 -11.51 8.57 -10.44
CA ALA A 158 -12.28 8.27 -9.23
C ALA A 158 -11.38 7.79 -8.08
N THR A 159 -10.40 6.92 -8.35
CA THR A 159 -9.45 6.45 -7.34
C THR A 159 -8.43 7.52 -6.96
N ILE A 160 -8.01 8.38 -7.90
CA ILE A 160 -7.13 9.52 -7.59
C ILE A 160 -7.84 10.49 -6.61
N ARG A 161 -9.09 10.84 -6.88
CA ARG A 161 -9.90 11.71 -6.00
C ARG A 161 -10.09 11.08 -4.62
N LEU A 162 -10.42 9.79 -4.57
CA LEU A 162 -10.51 9.04 -3.33
C LEU A 162 -9.19 9.07 -2.53
N ALA A 163 -8.07 8.85 -3.20
CA ALA A 163 -6.77 8.87 -2.55
C ALA A 163 -6.41 10.26 -2.00
N VAL A 164 -6.74 11.31 -2.74
CA VAL A 164 -6.61 12.70 -2.24
C VAL A 164 -7.45 12.92 -1.00
N ASP A 165 -8.65 12.33 -0.89
CA ASP A 165 -9.51 12.50 0.28
C ASP A 165 -8.99 11.77 1.52
N LEU A 166 -8.41 10.57 1.35
CA LEU A 166 -8.19 9.64 2.45
C LEU A 166 -6.73 9.35 2.75
N ALA A 167 -5.84 9.31 1.76
CA ALA A 167 -4.53 8.72 1.92
C ALA A 167 -3.46 9.75 2.37
N ASP A 168 -2.37 9.24 2.93
CA ASP A 168 -1.14 10.02 3.17
C ASP A 168 -0.31 10.15 1.90
N ARG A 169 -0.50 9.18 0.96
CA ARG A 169 0.17 9.12 -0.34
C ARG A 169 -0.80 8.71 -1.44
N VAL A 170 -0.62 9.29 -2.61
CA VAL A 170 -1.26 8.86 -3.87
C VAL A 170 -0.17 8.33 -4.78
N SER A 171 -0.26 7.07 -5.17
CA SER A 171 0.69 6.44 -6.10
C SER A 171 0.01 6.14 -7.43
N PHE A 172 0.45 6.82 -8.49
CA PHE A 172 -0.12 6.64 -9.83
C PHE A 172 0.38 5.34 -10.46
N ALA A 173 -0.53 4.49 -10.90
CA ALA A 173 -0.25 3.29 -11.67
C ALA A 173 -0.78 3.48 -13.12
N VAL A 174 -0.25 4.51 -13.81
CA VAL A 174 -0.71 4.97 -15.13
C VAL A 174 0.37 4.81 -16.23
N GLY A 175 1.46 4.13 -15.90
CA GLY A 175 2.63 4.01 -16.77
C GLY A 175 3.58 5.20 -16.65
N ALA A 176 4.71 5.14 -17.38
CA ALA A 176 5.80 6.10 -17.29
C ALA A 176 5.65 7.29 -18.29
N ALA A 177 4.64 7.27 -19.18
CA ALA A 177 4.45 8.31 -20.18
C ALA A 177 4.19 9.68 -19.51
N PRO A 178 4.96 10.74 -19.84
CA PRO A 178 4.86 12.04 -19.17
C PRO A 178 3.47 12.67 -19.23
N GLU A 179 2.73 12.50 -20.33
CA GLU A 179 1.38 13.02 -20.50
C GLU A 179 0.38 12.34 -19.56
N ARG A 180 0.54 11.04 -19.30
CA ARG A 180 -0.29 10.28 -18.35
C ARG A 180 -0.04 10.74 -16.91
N ILE A 181 1.22 10.96 -16.56
CA ILE A 181 1.59 11.48 -15.24
C ILE A 181 1.07 12.90 -15.06
N ARG A 182 1.20 13.78 -16.07
CA ARG A 182 0.66 15.15 -16.00
C ARG A 182 -0.87 15.16 -15.84
N TRP A 183 -1.56 14.30 -16.58
CA TRP A 183 -3.00 14.13 -16.44
C TRP A 183 -3.39 13.72 -15.01
N ALA A 184 -2.76 12.68 -14.46
CA ALA A 184 -3.04 12.19 -13.11
C ALA A 184 -2.76 13.28 -12.03
N LEU A 185 -1.66 14.03 -12.21
CA LEU A 185 -1.33 15.19 -11.38
C LEU A 185 -2.40 16.29 -11.48
N GLY A 186 -2.96 16.53 -12.68
CA GLY A 186 -4.07 17.46 -12.88
C GLY A 186 -5.27 17.10 -12.02
N VAL A 187 -5.74 15.83 -12.13
CA VAL A 187 -6.88 15.32 -11.34
C VAL A 187 -6.62 15.45 -9.82
N ALA A 188 -5.41 15.13 -9.37
CA ALA A 188 -5.07 15.26 -7.95
C ALA A 188 -5.07 16.72 -7.48
N ARG A 189 -4.54 17.66 -8.29
CA ARG A 189 -4.53 19.11 -7.98
C ARG A 189 -5.92 19.70 -7.93
N GLU A 190 -6.78 19.37 -8.89
CA GLU A 190 -8.19 19.77 -8.89
C GLU A 190 -8.88 19.33 -7.60
N ARG A 191 -8.71 18.05 -7.22
CA ARG A 191 -9.33 17.54 -6.00
C ARG A 191 -8.78 18.20 -4.73
N LEU A 192 -7.49 18.47 -4.64
CA LEU A 192 -6.90 19.24 -3.53
C LEU A 192 -7.52 20.63 -3.42
N ALA A 193 -7.72 21.32 -4.56
CA ALA A 193 -8.36 22.64 -4.58
C ALA A 193 -9.83 22.58 -4.14
N GLU A 194 -10.59 21.57 -4.59
CA GLU A 194 -11.99 21.37 -4.19
C GLU A 194 -12.16 21.11 -2.69
N THR A 195 -11.25 20.35 -2.10
CA THR A 195 -11.35 19.96 -0.68
C THR A 195 -10.67 20.92 0.27
N GLY A 196 -9.88 21.86 -0.22
CA GLY A 196 -9.04 22.74 0.60
C GLY A 196 -7.93 22.01 1.37
N ARG A 197 -7.65 20.73 1.01
CA ARG A 197 -6.61 19.95 1.68
C ARG A 197 -5.23 20.53 1.38
N ASP A 198 -4.42 20.71 2.44
CA ASP A 198 -3.05 21.16 2.27
C ASP A 198 -2.23 20.18 1.40
N ARG A 199 -1.62 20.71 0.35
CA ARG A 199 -0.74 19.94 -0.55
C ARG A 199 0.43 19.30 0.19
N ALA A 200 0.94 19.92 1.24
CA ALA A 200 2.06 19.42 2.04
C ALA A 200 1.69 18.17 2.85
N SER A 201 0.41 17.97 3.15
CA SER A 201 -0.09 16.78 3.86
C SER A 201 -0.19 15.53 2.98
N LEU A 202 0.06 15.65 1.66
CA LEU A 202 -0.10 14.55 0.70
C LEU A 202 1.19 14.31 -0.07
N ARG A 203 1.73 13.10 0.02
CA ARG A 203 2.82 12.65 -0.86
C ARG A 203 2.25 12.13 -2.18
N ILE A 204 2.97 12.35 -3.28
CA ILE A 204 2.60 11.85 -4.60
C ILE A 204 3.77 11.04 -5.16
N GLY A 205 3.47 9.85 -5.64
CA GLY A 205 4.40 8.93 -6.29
C GLY A 205 3.81 8.29 -7.54
N ALA A 206 4.59 7.44 -8.18
CA ALA A 206 4.15 6.64 -9.32
C ALA A 206 4.83 5.28 -9.31
N PHE A 207 4.09 4.25 -9.74
CA PHE A 207 4.66 2.96 -10.12
C PHE A 207 5.17 3.04 -11.55
N VAL A 208 6.43 2.69 -11.74
CA VAL A 208 7.11 2.72 -13.05
C VAL A 208 7.75 1.36 -13.28
N ASN A 209 7.41 0.71 -14.39
CA ASN A 209 8.08 -0.49 -14.84
C ASN A 209 9.40 -0.09 -15.52
N LEU A 210 10.51 -0.66 -15.06
CA LEU A 210 11.83 -0.43 -15.60
C LEU A 210 12.41 -1.76 -16.09
N VAL A 211 13.09 -1.72 -17.23
CA VAL A 211 13.93 -2.82 -17.72
C VAL A 211 15.35 -2.28 -17.81
N CYS A 212 16.29 -2.91 -17.10
CA CYS A 212 17.70 -2.64 -17.21
C CYS A 212 18.34 -3.73 -18.09
N ASP A 213 18.86 -3.33 -19.23
CA ASP A 213 19.57 -4.23 -20.15
C ASP A 213 20.93 -3.62 -20.48
N ALA A 214 21.96 -4.46 -20.60
CA ALA A 214 23.30 -4.04 -21.00
C ALA A 214 23.40 -3.79 -22.51
N SER A 215 22.41 -4.17 -23.31
CA SER A 215 22.34 -3.94 -24.75
C SER A 215 21.37 -2.79 -25.08
N GLU A 216 21.82 -1.83 -25.89
CA GLU A 216 20.98 -0.74 -26.43
C GLU A 216 19.97 -1.21 -27.50
N GLN A 217 19.96 -2.51 -27.82
CA GLN A 217 19.11 -3.08 -28.88
C GLN A 217 17.92 -3.83 -28.28
N ARG A 218 16.87 -3.10 -27.95
CA ARG A 218 15.49 -3.59 -27.85
C ARG A 218 14.47 -2.54 -28.23
#